data_c3916e5698fda699c7a0a32d30e9e2fc
#
_entry.id   c3916e5698fda699c7a0a32d30e9e2fc
#
_cell.length_a   1.000
_cell.length_b   1.000
_cell.length_c   1.000
_cell.angle_alpha   90.00
_cell.angle_beta   90.00
_cell.angle_gamma   90.00
#
_symmetry.space_group_name_H-M   'P 1'
#
loop_
_entity.id
_entity.type
_entity.pdbx_description
1 polymer ?
#
loop_
_entity_poly.entity_id
_entity_poly.type
_entity_poly.pdbx_seq_one_letter_code
_entity_poly.pdbx_strand_id
1 'polypeptide(L)'
;MNIKNILKTICLSALLSGSIAVSAQKAAKPIVTGADQTAVYLKMLKGKKVGFVGNQTSVMSDEKNTHVVDYLVSKGVNLVKVFAPEHGFRDM
;
A
#
# COMPACT_ATOMS: atom_id res chain seq x y z
N MET A 1 35.71 -41.37 18.16
CA MET A 1 34.82 -40.26 17.92
C MET A 1 33.40 -40.67 18.24
N ASN A 2 32.70 -39.91 19.04
CA ASN A 2 31.35 -40.29 19.50
C ASN A 2 30.30 -39.85 18.48
N ILE A 3 29.44 -40.79 18.04
CA ILE A 3 28.34 -40.53 17.08
C ILE A 3 27.43 -39.39 17.53
N LYS A 4 27.20 -39.23 18.83
CA LYS A 4 26.38 -38.14 19.40
C LYS A 4 26.92 -36.73 19.06
N ASN A 5 28.22 -36.57 18.96
CA ASN A 5 28.84 -35.26 18.63
C ASN A 5 28.68 -34.93 17.14
N ILE A 6 28.71 -35.95 16.27
CA ILE A 6 28.49 -35.76 14.82
C ILE A 6 27.07 -35.31 14.54
N LEU A 7 26.06 -35.91 15.18
CA LEU A 7 24.65 -35.56 15.02
C LEU A 7 24.37 -34.13 15.49
N LYS A 8 24.96 -33.67 16.61
CA LYS A 8 24.82 -32.29 17.08
C LYS A 8 25.37 -31.27 16.08
N THR A 9 26.50 -31.55 15.47
CA THR A 9 27.13 -30.68 14.47
C THR A 9 26.25 -30.53 13.23
N ILE A 10 25.67 -31.63 12.72
CA ILE A 10 24.78 -31.63 11.54
C ILE A 10 23.50 -30.82 11.82
N CYS A 11 22.86 -31.01 12.97
CA CYS A 11 21.65 -30.25 13.35
C CYS A 11 21.90 -28.76 13.43
N LEU A 12 23.03 -28.31 13.96
CA LEU A 12 23.37 -26.91 14.08
C LEU A 12 23.55 -26.24 12.71
N SER A 13 24.18 -26.92 11.74
CA SER A 13 24.37 -26.43 10.39
C SER A 13 23.03 -26.27 9.65
N ALA A 14 22.10 -27.18 9.81
CA ALA A 14 20.76 -27.08 9.22
C ALA A 14 19.95 -25.91 9.74
N LEU A 15 20.02 -25.62 11.04
CA LEU A 15 19.35 -24.48 11.65
C LEU A 15 19.87 -23.14 11.13
N LEU A 16 21.15 -22.97 10.95
CA LEU A 16 21.77 -21.76 10.41
C LEU A 16 21.32 -21.49 8.96
N SER A 17 21.29 -22.52 8.12
CA SER A 17 20.82 -22.40 6.73
C SER A 17 19.34 -21.98 6.64
N GLY A 18 18.48 -22.54 7.48
CA GLY A 18 17.06 -22.18 7.56
C GLY A 18 16.82 -20.74 7.97
N SER A 19 17.59 -20.23 8.92
CA SER A 19 17.48 -18.84 9.39
C SER A 19 17.83 -17.81 8.30
N ILE A 20 18.85 -18.06 7.48
CA ILE A 20 19.24 -17.17 6.38
C ILE A 20 18.15 -17.12 5.31
N ALA A 21 17.55 -18.23 4.92
CA ALA A 21 16.49 -18.30 3.92
C ALA A 21 15.24 -17.52 4.38
N VAL A 22 14.83 -17.63 5.63
CA VAL A 22 13.67 -16.90 6.19
C VAL A 22 13.92 -15.38 6.22
N SER A 23 15.13 -14.93 6.53
CA SER A 23 15.48 -13.51 6.54
C SER A 23 15.39 -12.89 5.13
N ALA A 24 15.82 -13.61 4.09
CA ALA A 24 15.75 -13.14 2.70
C ALA A 24 14.31 -12.92 2.22
N GLN A 25 13.34 -13.73 2.67
CA GLN A 25 11.94 -13.65 2.27
C GLN A 25 11.18 -12.46 2.91
N LYS A 26 11.69 -11.88 4.00
CA LYS A 26 11.04 -10.76 4.71
C LYS A 26 11.45 -9.37 4.20
N ALA A 27 12.28 -9.27 3.18
CA ALA A 27 12.87 -8.02 2.75
C ALA A 27 11.93 -7.11 1.93
N ALA A 28 10.87 -7.65 1.33
CA ALA A 28 9.97 -6.90 0.46
C ALA A 28 8.77 -6.37 1.25
N LYS A 29 8.62 -5.02 1.34
CA LYS A 29 7.42 -4.36 1.86
C LYS A 29 6.51 -3.94 0.71
N PRO A 30 5.18 -4.08 0.82
CA PRO A 30 4.26 -3.57 -0.20
C PRO A 30 4.36 -2.04 -0.30
N ILE A 31 4.22 -1.53 -1.52
CA ILE A 31 4.18 -0.09 -1.76
C ILE A 31 2.78 0.41 -1.41
N VAL A 32 2.71 1.49 -0.60
CA VAL A 32 1.48 2.19 -0.28
C VAL A 32 1.48 3.51 -1.04
N THR A 33 0.52 3.70 -1.96
CA THR A 33 0.42 4.94 -2.72
C THR A 33 -0.06 6.10 -1.86
N GLY A 34 0.16 7.33 -2.31
CA GLY A 34 -0.34 8.51 -1.60
C GLY A 34 -1.86 8.49 -1.46
N ALA A 35 -2.57 8.04 -2.47
CA ALA A 35 -4.03 7.93 -2.45
C ALA A 35 -4.55 6.97 -1.37
N ASP A 36 -3.80 5.94 -1.05
CA ASP A 36 -4.16 4.94 -0.03
C ASP A 36 -3.81 5.39 1.40
N GLN A 37 -3.05 6.48 1.56
CA GLN A 37 -2.69 7.03 2.86
C GLN A 37 -3.82 7.89 3.45
N THR A 38 -4.98 7.32 3.55
CA THR A 38 -6.24 8.00 3.89
C THR A 38 -6.24 8.61 5.28
N ALA A 39 -5.63 7.95 6.25
CA ALA A 39 -5.54 8.46 7.63
C ALA A 39 -4.77 9.78 7.70
N VAL A 40 -3.82 10.00 6.80
CA VAL A 40 -3.02 11.23 6.77
C VAL A 40 -3.82 12.36 6.14
N TYR A 41 -4.30 12.20 4.90
CA TYR A 41 -4.89 13.33 4.18
C TYR A 41 -6.34 13.66 4.59
N LEU A 42 -7.13 12.68 5.06
CA LEU A 42 -8.49 12.98 5.51
C LEU A 42 -8.51 13.94 6.70
N LYS A 43 -7.54 13.85 7.60
CA LYS A 43 -7.38 14.83 8.69
C LYS A 43 -7.04 16.22 8.17
N MET A 44 -6.20 16.30 7.15
CA MET A 44 -5.79 17.57 6.54
C MET A 44 -6.95 18.27 5.80
N LEU A 45 -7.86 17.49 5.22
CA LEU A 45 -8.97 18.00 4.40
C LEU A 45 -10.21 18.34 5.23
N LYS A 46 -10.25 17.93 6.50
CA LYS A 46 -11.42 18.16 7.37
C LYS A 46 -11.75 19.65 7.51
N GLY A 47 -13.01 19.99 7.26
CA GLY A 47 -13.51 21.37 7.38
C GLY A 47 -13.04 22.32 6.28
N LYS A 48 -12.38 21.81 5.24
CA LYS A 48 -11.88 22.63 4.13
C LYS A 48 -12.72 22.46 2.87
N LYS A 49 -12.76 23.50 2.05
CA LYS A 49 -13.26 23.42 0.68
C LYS A 49 -12.13 22.87 -0.18
N VAL A 50 -12.37 21.73 -0.83
CA VAL A 50 -11.33 20.97 -1.51
C VAL A 50 -11.57 20.98 -3.02
N GLY A 51 -10.52 21.27 -3.78
CA GLY A 51 -10.47 21.05 -5.22
C GLY A 51 -9.64 19.80 -5.52
N PHE A 52 -10.05 19.03 -6.50
CA PHE A 52 -9.34 17.84 -6.94
C PHE A 52 -8.82 18.04 -8.36
N VAL A 53 -7.58 17.67 -8.61
CA VAL A 53 -6.99 17.60 -9.95
C VAL A 53 -6.58 16.18 -10.22
N GLY A 54 -7.13 15.59 -11.28
CA GLY A 54 -6.83 14.20 -11.62
C GLY A 54 -7.57 13.75 -12.86
N ASN A 55 -7.37 12.51 -13.22
CA ASN A 55 -7.96 11.89 -14.40
C ASN A 55 -8.52 10.49 -14.07
N GLN A 56 -8.86 9.72 -15.08
CA GLN A 56 -9.44 8.38 -14.94
C GLN A 56 -8.50 7.39 -14.22
N THR A 57 -7.21 7.65 -14.14
CA THR A 57 -6.26 6.77 -13.45
C THR A 57 -6.10 7.09 -11.97
N SER A 58 -6.80 8.12 -11.47
CA SER A 58 -6.76 8.51 -10.06
C SER A 58 -7.66 7.59 -9.23
N VAL A 59 -7.18 6.39 -8.94
CA VAL A 59 -7.95 5.34 -8.29
C VAL A 59 -7.25 4.85 -7.02
N MET A 60 -8.06 4.33 -6.10
CA MET A 60 -7.58 3.63 -4.91
C MET A 60 -7.05 2.25 -5.27
N SER A 61 -6.17 1.70 -4.44
CA SER A 61 -5.66 0.33 -4.61
C SER A 61 -6.61 -0.70 -3.99
N ASP A 62 -7.90 -0.58 -4.28
CA ASP A 62 -8.91 -1.56 -3.88
C ASP A 62 -9.30 -2.45 -5.07
N GLU A 63 -10.02 -3.53 -4.79
CA GLU A 63 -10.48 -4.48 -5.83
C GLU A 63 -11.38 -3.84 -6.89
N LYS A 64 -12.08 -2.77 -6.54
CA LYS A 64 -13.03 -2.07 -7.40
C LYS A 64 -12.41 -0.93 -8.18
N ASN A 65 -11.14 -0.61 -7.93
CA ASN A 65 -10.49 0.58 -8.47
C ASN A 65 -11.33 1.84 -8.24
N THR A 66 -11.80 2.04 -7.01
CA THR A 66 -12.62 3.19 -6.63
C THR A 66 -11.89 4.49 -6.99
N HIS A 67 -12.55 5.37 -7.75
CA HIS A 67 -11.97 6.66 -8.08
C HIS A 67 -11.79 7.50 -6.81
N VAL A 68 -10.67 8.23 -6.70
CA VAL A 68 -10.37 9.06 -5.53
C VAL A 68 -11.48 10.08 -5.25
N VAL A 69 -12.09 10.66 -6.30
CA VAL A 69 -13.23 11.59 -6.16
C VAL A 69 -14.39 10.92 -5.42
N ASP A 70 -14.77 9.72 -5.83
CA ASP A 70 -15.88 8.98 -5.20
C ASP A 70 -15.55 8.62 -3.75
N TYR A 71 -14.31 8.25 -3.50
CA TYR A 71 -13.83 7.94 -2.15
C TYR A 71 -13.94 9.17 -1.23
N LEU A 72 -13.42 10.33 -1.67
CA LEU A 72 -13.46 11.57 -0.90
C LEU A 72 -14.89 12.00 -0.57
N VAL A 73 -15.79 11.93 -1.56
CA VAL A 73 -17.21 12.26 -1.37
C VAL A 73 -17.83 11.29 -0.36
N SER A 74 -17.54 10.00 -0.44
CA SER A 74 -18.07 9.00 0.50
C SER A 74 -17.63 9.23 1.93
N LYS A 75 -16.48 9.87 2.14
CA LYS A 75 -15.94 10.20 3.47
C LYS A 75 -16.38 11.58 3.97
N GLY A 76 -17.26 12.26 3.27
CA GLY A 76 -17.80 13.55 3.68
C GLY A 76 -16.86 14.73 3.45
N VAL A 77 -15.85 14.59 2.61
CA VAL A 77 -14.97 15.68 2.22
C VAL A 77 -15.78 16.68 1.39
N ASN A 78 -15.65 17.98 1.69
CA ASN A 78 -16.31 19.02 0.96
C ASN A 78 -15.59 19.31 -0.37
N LEU A 79 -15.83 18.44 -1.34
CA LEU A 79 -15.23 18.53 -2.67
C LEU A 79 -16.04 19.48 -3.52
N VAL A 80 -15.52 20.68 -3.78
CA VAL A 80 -16.25 21.76 -4.45
C VAL A 80 -15.98 21.83 -5.95
N LYS A 81 -14.87 21.27 -6.43
CA LYS A 81 -14.50 21.34 -7.82
C LYS A 81 -13.56 20.19 -8.22
N VAL A 82 -13.71 19.69 -9.44
CA VAL A 82 -12.84 18.69 -10.04
C VAL A 82 -12.26 19.24 -11.34
N PHE A 83 -10.96 19.18 -11.48
CA PHE A 83 -10.24 19.57 -12.69
C PHE A 83 -9.63 18.34 -13.34
N ALA A 84 -9.91 18.12 -14.62
CA ALA A 84 -9.39 17.00 -15.37
C ALA A 84 -8.56 17.53 -16.54
N PRO A 85 -7.22 17.41 -16.50
CA PRO A 85 -6.35 18.01 -17.51
C PRO A 85 -6.50 17.39 -18.90
N GLU A 86 -6.79 16.10 -18.99
CA GLU A 86 -6.95 15.39 -20.27
C GLU A 86 -8.04 14.32 -20.13
N HIS A 87 -8.79 14.07 -21.18
CA HIS A 87 -9.76 12.97 -21.31
C HIS A 87 -10.81 12.86 -20.19
N GLY A 88 -10.97 13.91 -19.36
CA GLY A 88 -11.90 13.89 -18.23
C GLY A 88 -11.36 13.14 -17.00
N PHE A 89 -12.09 13.21 -15.90
CA PHE A 89 -11.70 12.50 -14.68
C PHE A 89 -12.27 11.08 -14.59
N ARG A 90 -13.17 10.74 -15.49
CA ARG A 90 -13.68 9.39 -15.68
C ARG A 90 -13.39 8.94 -17.10
N ASP A 91 -13.20 7.65 -17.24
CA ASP A 91 -13.07 7.04 -18.56
C ASP A 91 -14.46 7.00 -19.22
N MET A 92 -14.61 7.79 -20.26
CA MET A 92 -15.85 7.85 -21.05
C MET A 92 -15.59 7.51 -22.50
#